data_3809c28028b7e21610a41e924693153c
#
_entry.id   3809c28028b7e21610a41e924693153c
#
_cell.length_a   1.000
_cell.length_b   1.000
_cell.length_c   1.000
_cell.angle_alpha   90.00
_cell.angle_beta   90.00
_cell.angle_gamma   90.00
#
_symmetry.space_group_name_H-M   'P 1'
#
loop_
_entity.id
_entity.type
_entity.pdbx_description
1 polymer ?
#
loop_
_entity_poly.entity_id
_entity_poly.type
_entity_poly.pdbx_seq_one_letter_code
_entity_poly.pdbx_strand_id
1 'polypeptide(L)'
;FEILAPDELTEDEDAFGGGDVLGFPDRRVNARRFIGECEKLIELMEGAKDAAAKPVCFFDGSFVISFVQHMEPALQREYVGAVTALLAASEAHRVPVVGYVDGSYARDLVAMVGHLTEVGAPRSITDGTLLGPRTGWGDRSAAFVCAREDAVEQRYYERVAFAYLKTTAEGLPARLDVPRWVVEEGELDRVADVVRAECVVGNGYPYALETADAVAVITRRDRERFYRMFQGFAEEEGLELRFDSKTVSKRRRRA
;
A
#
# COMPACT_ATOMS: atom_id res chain seq x y z
N PHE A 1 -2.34 -19.36 -2.01
CA PHE A 1 -1.05 -19.37 -1.28
C PHE A 1 0.04 -19.53 -2.32
N GLU A 2 0.89 -18.54 -2.44
CA GLU A 2 2.12 -18.63 -3.21
C GLU A 2 3.22 -19.18 -2.29
N ILE A 3 3.88 -20.24 -2.69
CA ILE A 3 5.03 -20.81 -1.97
C ILE A 3 6.26 -20.27 -2.70
N LEU A 4 7.02 -19.40 -2.06
CA LEU A 4 8.29 -18.93 -2.60
C LEU A 4 9.31 -20.06 -2.51
N ALA A 5 10.00 -20.34 -3.62
CA ALA A 5 11.07 -21.32 -3.63
C ALA A 5 12.28 -20.80 -2.83
N PRO A 6 13.09 -21.68 -2.19
CA PRO A 6 14.25 -21.25 -1.41
C PRO A 6 15.27 -20.40 -2.19
N ASP A 7 15.43 -20.67 -3.47
CA ASP A 7 16.30 -19.91 -4.39
C ASP A 7 15.78 -18.49 -4.66
N GLU A 8 14.47 -18.26 -4.65
CA GLU A 8 13.88 -16.92 -4.73
C GLU A 8 14.10 -16.08 -3.46
N LEU A 9 14.46 -16.75 -2.35
CA LEU A 9 14.71 -16.13 -1.05
C LEU A 9 16.20 -15.86 -0.79
N THR A 10 17.11 -16.53 -1.51
CA THR A 10 18.56 -16.54 -1.24
C THR A 10 19.38 -15.58 -2.10
N GLU A 11 18.80 -14.94 -3.12
CA GLU A 11 19.54 -13.98 -3.97
C GLU A 11 20.09 -12.75 -3.22
N ASP A 12 19.66 -12.53 -1.96
CA ASP A 12 20.09 -11.41 -1.11
C ASP A 12 21.19 -11.79 -0.09
N GLU A 13 21.65 -13.05 -0.01
CA GLU A 13 22.63 -13.48 1.02
C GLU A 13 24.02 -12.87 0.88
N ASP A 14 24.41 -12.44 -0.32
CA ASP A 14 25.74 -11.85 -0.57
C ASP A 14 25.87 -10.38 -0.11
N ALA A 15 24.78 -9.72 0.29
CA ALA A 15 24.78 -8.30 0.65
C ALA A 15 24.95 -8.02 2.16
N PHE A 16 24.85 -9.03 3.04
CA PHE A 16 24.99 -8.84 4.49
C PHE A 16 25.99 -9.82 5.10
N GLY A 17 27.18 -9.35 5.31
CA GLY A 17 28.17 -10.01 6.14
C GLY A 17 27.68 -10.20 7.57
N GLY A 18 27.45 -11.45 7.97
CA GLY A 18 27.52 -11.91 9.36
C GLY A 18 26.24 -11.88 10.18
N GLY A 19 25.60 -13.03 10.34
CA GLY A 19 24.89 -13.42 11.56
C GLY A 19 23.40 -13.15 11.61
N ASP A 20 22.60 -13.95 10.96
CA ASP A 20 21.42 -14.64 11.53
C ASP A 20 20.77 -15.54 10.45
N VAL A 21 21.04 -16.82 10.52
CA VAL A 21 20.71 -17.83 9.48
C VAL A 21 19.24 -18.25 9.48
N LEU A 22 18.31 -17.50 10.09
CA LEU A 22 16.87 -17.89 10.22
C LEU A 22 15.86 -16.74 10.02
N GLY A 23 16.24 -15.60 9.48
CA GLY A 23 15.29 -14.56 9.08
C GLY A 23 14.90 -14.75 7.61
N PHE A 24 13.66 -15.16 7.33
CA PHE A 24 13.08 -14.92 6.00
C PHE A 24 13.33 -13.45 5.66
N PRO A 25 13.81 -13.11 4.45
CA PRO A 25 14.01 -11.73 4.09
C PRO A 25 12.65 -11.04 4.03
N ASP A 26 12.28 -10.36 5.11
CA ASP A 26 11.01 -9.61 5.24
C ASP A 26 10.76 -8.70 4.04
N ARG A 27 11.84 -8.24 3.39
CA ARG A 27 11.78 -7.39 2.20
C ARG A 27 11.16 -8.09 0.99
N ARG A 28 11.56 -9.34 0.71
CA ARG A 28 10.99 -10.13 -0.41
C ARG A 28 9.53 -10.46 -0.18
N VAL A 29 9.18 -10.89 1.03
CA VAL A 29 7.78 -11.17 1.41
C VAL A 29 6.92 -9.91 1.28
N ASN A 30 7.43 -8.76 1.73
CA ASN A 30 6.72 -7.49 1.60
C ASN A 30 6.56 -7.05 0.14
N ALA A 31 7.58 -7.27 -0.70
CA ALA A 31 7.49 -7.00 -2.14
C ALA A 31 6.42 -7.87 -2.80
N ARG A 32 6.42 -9.18 -2.52
CA ARG A 32 5.40 -10.10 -3.07
C ARG A 32 3.99 -9.74 -2.62
N ARG A 33 3.79 -9.33 -1.36
CA ARG A 33 2.51 -8.82 -0.90
C ARG A 33 2.06 -7.61 -1.71
N PHE A 34 2.93 -6.63 -1.84
CA PHE A 34 2.64 -5.38 -2.55
C PHE A 34 2.32 -5.64 -4.03
N ILE A 35 3.15 -6.45 -4.70
CA ILE A 35 2.94 -6.82 -6.11
C ILE A 35 1.63 -7.57 -6.27
N GLY A 36 1.37 -8.58 -5.43
CA GLY A 36 0.13 -9.36 -5.46
C GLY A 36 -1.12 -8.52 -5.21
N GLU A 37 -1.04 -7.49 -4.37
CA GLU A 37 -2.13 -6.53 -4.17
C GLU A 37 -2.39 -5.71 -5.44
N CYS A 38 -1.33 -5.19 -6.08
CA CYS A 38 -1.46 -4.48 -7.36
C CYS A 38 -2.06 -5.38 -8.45
N GLU A 39 -1.58 -6.62 -8.59
CA GLU A 39 -2.07 -7.60 -9.56
C GLU A 39 -3.56 -7.92 -9.33
N LYS A 40 -3.97 -8.10 -8.08
CA LYS A 40 -5.36 -8.39 -7.75
C LYS A 40 -6.28 -7.20 -8.06
N LEU A 41 -5.84 -5.98 -7.82
CA LEU A 41 -6.59 -4.78 -8.21
C LEU A 41 -6.70 -4.65 -9.73
N ILE A 42 -5.65 -4.99 -10.48
CA ILE A 42 -5.68 -5.02 -11.96
C ILE A 42 -6.73 -6.01 -12.45
N GLU A 43 -6.77 -7.23 -11.92
CA GLU A 43 -7.79 -8.23 -12.24
C GLU A 43 -9.21 -7.72 -11.97
N LEU A 44 -9.43 -7.05 -10.83
CA LEU A 44 -10.73 -6.46 -10.48
C LEU A 44 -11.14 -5.37 -11.46
N MET A 45 -10.21 -4.50 -11.87
CA MET A 45 -10.47 -3.45 -12.86
C MET A 45 -10.80 -4.03 -14.22
N GLU A 46 -10.08 -5.06 -14.66
CA GLU A 46 -10.36 -5.75 -15.92
C GLU A 46 -11.75 -6.40 -15.89
N GLY A 47 -12.14 -7.03 -14.79
CA GLY A 47 -13.48 -7.59 -14.59
C GLY A 47 -14.59 -6.53 -14.59
N ALA A 48 -14.27 -5.28 -14.21
CA ALA A 48 -15.21 -4.17 -14.13
C ALA A 48 -15.22 -3.25 -15.37
N LYS A 49 -14.40 -3.53 -16.38
CA LYS A 49 -14.22 -2.65 -17.56
C LYS A 49 -15.50 -2.35 -18.33
N ASP A 50 -16.46 -3.27 -18.35
CA ASP A 50 -17.73 -3.14 -19.06
C ASP A 50 -18.91 -2.81 -18.13
N ALA A 51 -18.64 -2.55 -16.83
CA ALA A 51 -19.68 -2.20 -15.87
C ALA A 51 -20.32 -0.85 -16.22
N ALA A 52 -21.64 -0.77 -16.17
CA ALA A 52 -22.38 0.47 -16.44
C ALA A 52 -22.05 1.58 -15.44
N ALA A 53 -21.83 1.22 -14.17
CA ALA A 53 -21.30 2.09 -13.14
C ALA A 53 -19.91 1.57 -12.74
N LYS A 54 -18.87 2.35 -13.04
CA LYS A 54 -17.50 1.97 -12.69
C LYS A 54 -17.31 2.01 -11.18
N PRO A 55 -16.82 0.93 -10.56
CA PRO A 55 -16.44 0.96 -9.14
C PRO A 55 -15.24 1.89 -8.93
N VAL A 56 -14.95 2.21 -7.66
CA VAL A 56 -13.68 2.79 -7.24
C VAL A 56 -12.93 1.70 -6.50
N CYS A 57 -11.71 1.38 -6.95
CA CYS A 57 -10.82 0.46 -6.26
C CYS A 57 -10.03 1.19 -5.19
N PHE A 58 -9.83 0.56 -4.04
CA PHE A 58 -9.04 1.10 -2.93
C PHE A 58 -7.72 0.35 -2.80
N PHE A 59 -6.65 1.10 -2.62
CA PHE A 59 -5.32 0.61 -2.29
C PHE A 59 -4.92 1.15 -0.92
N ASP A 60 -4.49 0.29 -0.02
CA ASP A 60 -4.07 0.68 1.33
C ASP A 60 -2.65 1.23 1.31
N GLY A 61 -2.51 2.50 1.02
CA GLY A 61 -1.23 3.19 0.96
C GLY A 61 -1.13 4.21 -0.17
N SER A 62 0.10 4.69 -0.38
CA SER A 62 0.43 5.68 -1.40
C SER A 62 0.96 5.02 -2.66
N PHE A 63 0.59 5.57 -3.83
CA PHE A 63 1.24 5.24 -5.09
C PHE A 63 2.64 5.86 -5.21
N VAL A 64 2.95 6.81 -4.33
CA VAL A 64 4.27 7.44 -4.25
C VAL A 64 5.15 6.66 -3.27
N ILE A 65 5.79 5.60 -3.78
CA ILE A 65 6.58 4.65 -3.00
C ILE A 65 8.01 5.14 -2.73
N SER A 66 8.16 6.22 -1.97
CA SER A 66 9.47 6.83 -1.69
C SER A 66 10.44 5.94 -0.91
N PHE A 67 9.95 4.92 -0.20
CA PHE A 67 10.76 3.98 0.55
C PHE A 67 11.66 3.10 -0.33
N VAL A 68 11.30 2.90 -1.60
CA VAL A 68 12.09 2.07 -2.54
C VAL A 68 13.41 2.72 -2.96
N GLN A 69 13.60 4.02 -2.76
CA GLN A 69 14.85 4.73 -3.12
C GLN A 69 16.11 4.17 -2.44
N HIS A 70 15.93 3.51 -1.29
CA HIS A 70 17.01 2.92 -0.50
C HIS A 70 17.08 1.41 -0.66
N MET A 71 16.33 0.84 -1.60
CA MET A 71 16.33 -0.59 -1.90
C MET A 71 17.30 -0.91 -3.03
N GLU A 72 17.61 -2.18 -3.16
CA GLU A 72 18.36 -2.72 -4.28
C GLU A 72 17.65 -2.41 -5.61
N PRO A 73 18.39 -2.08 -6.70
CA PRO A 73 17.78 -1.68 -7.97
C PRO A 73 16.83 -2.71 -8.60
N ALA A 74 17.05 -4.00 -8.39
CA ALA A 74 16.16 -5.06 -8.88
C ALA A 74 14.79 -4.97 -8.18
N LEU A 75 14.80 -4.92 -6.84
CA LEU A 75 13.59 -4.83 -6.03
C LEU A 75 12.85 -3.50 -6.26
N GLN A 76 13.60 -2.41 -6.42
CA GLN A 76 13.03 -1.11 -6.78
C GLN A 76 12.23 -1.18 -8.08
N ARG A 77 12.79 -1.83 -9.13
CA ARG A 77 12.09 -2.01 -10.42
C ARG A 77 10.82 -2.83 -10.28
N GLU A 78 10.80 -3.86 -9.44
CA GLU A 78 9.61 -4.67 -9.19
C GLU A 78 8.47 -3.83 -8.59
N TYR A 79 8.74 -3.06 -7.54
CA TYR A 79 7.76 -2.15 -6.93
C TYR A 79 7.24 -1.09 -7.90
N VAL A 80 8.16 -0.40 -8.60
CA VAL A 80 7.80 0.65 -9.57
C VAL A 80 7.02 0.06 -10.74
N GLY A 81 7.41 -1.13 -11.21
CA GLY A 81 6.71 -1.86 -12.26
C GLY A 81 5.27 -2.19 -11.87
N ALA A 82 5.05 -2.69 -10.65
CA ALA A 82 3.72 -3.02 -10.14
C ALA A 82 2.80 -1.78 -10.05
N VAL A 83 3.28 -0.68 -9.47
CA VAL A 83 2.50 0.58 -9.41
C VAL A 83 2.23 1.12 -10.81
N THR A 84 3.23 1.11 -11.69
CA THR A 84 3.07 1.60 -13.07
C THR A 84 2.02 0.79 -13.84
N ALA A 85 2.02 -0.54 -13.67
CA ALA A 85 1.03 -1.42 -14.25
C ALA A 85 -0.39 -1.15 -13.70
N LEU A 86 -0.50 -0.96 -12.38
CA LEU A 86 -1.76 -0.62 -11.71
C LEU A 86 -2.36 0.69 -12.25
N LEU A 87 -1.54 1.75 -12.34
CA LEU A 87 -1.96 3.05 -12.88
C LEU A 87 -2.36 2.94 -14.36
N ALA A 88 -1.61 2.14 -15.15
CA ALA A 88 -1.92 1.91 -16.55
C ALA A 88 -3.23 1.13 -16.75
N ALA A 89 -3.49 0.11 -15.95
CA ALA A 89 -4.73 -0.65 -15.99
C ALA A 89 -5.94 0.20 -15.62
N SER A 90 -5.82 1.03 -14.57
CA SER A 90 -6.85 1.98 -14.17
C SER A 90 -7.22 2.94 -15.33
N GLU A 91 -6.21 3.48 -16.00
CA GLU A 91 -6.40 4.37 -17.16
C GLU A 91 -7.02 3.62 -18.35
N ALA A 92 -6.51 2.44 -18.70
CA ALA A 92 -7.00 1.66 -19.84
C ALA A 92 -8.47 1.21 -19.69
N HIS A 93 -8.86 0.80 -18.48
CA HIS A 93 -10.21 0.31 -18.20
C HIS A 93 -11.16 1.41 -17.71
N ARG A 94 -10.68 2.63 -17.51
CA ARG A 94 -11.43 3.74 -16.93
C ARG A 94 -12.12 3.37 -15.61
N VAL A 95 -11.40 2.59 -14.78
CA VAL A 95 -11.81 2.23 -13.42
C VAL A 95 -10.89 2.95 -12.45
N PRO A 96 -11.38 3.95 -11.70
CA PRO A 96 -10.56 4.69 -10.75
C PRO A 96 -9.99 3.79 -9.67
N VAL A 97 -8.73 4.01 -9.32
CA VAL A 97 -8.10 3.49 -8.12
C VAL A 97 -7.65 4.64 -7.25
N VAL A 98 -7.87 4.54 -5.95
CA VAL A 98 -7.44 5.52 -4.96
C VAL A 98 -6.53 4.87 -3.94
N GLY A 99 -5.32 5.42 -3.79
CA GLY A 99 -4.43 5.13 -2.67
C GLY A 99 -4.86 5.98 -1.48
N TYR A 100 -5.22 5.33 -0.37
CA TYR A 100 -5.66 6.02 0.85
C TYR A 100 -4.54 6.00 1.89
N VAL A 101 -4.18 7.18 2.39
CA VAL A 101 -3.15 7.32 3.43
C VAL A 101 -3.71 8.13 4.59
N ASP A 102 -4.03 7.44 5.67
CA ASP A 102 -4.39 8.10 6.92
C ASP A 102 -3.14 8.62 7.64
N GLY A 103 -3.21 9.83 8.20
CA GLY A 103 -2.09 10.41 8.94
C GLY A 103 -0.81 10.61 8.13
N SER A 104 -0.91 11.05 6.87
CA SER A 104 0.23 11.22 5.96
C SER A 104 1.31 12.17 6.49
N TYR A 105 2.57 11.72 6.44
CA TYR A 105 3.76 12.54 6.71
C TYR A 105 4.29 13.26 5.45
N ALA A 106 3.55 13.23 4.35
CA ALA A 106 3.94 13.89 3.10
C ALA A 106 4.13 15.40 3.29
N ARG A 107 5.03 15.97 2.49
CA ARG A 107 5.41 17.37 2.51
C ARG A 107 5.46 17.97 1.12
N ASP A 108 4.72 17.40 0.18
CA ASP A 108 4.74 17.83 -1.22
C ASP A 108 4.21 19.27 -1.37
N LEU A 109 3.09 19.59 -0.66
CA LEU A 109 2.56 20.96 -0.63
C LEU A 109 3.45 21.92 0.17
N VAL A 110 3.96 21.47 1.30
CA VAL A 110 4.89 22.27 2.11
C VAL A 110 6.15 22.62 1.32
N ALA A 111 6.70 21.65 0.56
CA ALA A 111 7.85 21.89 -0.30
C ALA A 111 7.51 22.86 -1.45
N MET A 112 6.35 22.69 -2.09
CA MET A 112 5.87 23.59 -3.14
C MET A 112 5.71 25.02 -2.64
N VAL A 113 5.07 25.21 -1.50
CA VAL A 113 4.90 26.54 -0.88
C VAL A 113 6.26 27.15 -0.52
N GLY A 114 7.14 26.36 0.08
CA GLY A 114 8.51 26.80 0.41
C GLY A 114 9.29 27.25 -0.82
N HIS A 115 9.16 26.53 -1.93
CA HIS A 115 9.78 26.91 -3.21
C HIS A 115 9.19 28.21 -3.78
N LEU A 116 7.87 28.36 -3.76
CA LEU A 116 7.19 29.54 -4.32
C LEU A 116 7.40 30.81 -3.48
N THR A 117 7.58 30.67 -2.17
CA THR A 117 7.70 31.80 -1.25
C THR A 117 9.14 32.08 -0.82
N GLU A 118 10.09 31.24 -1.22
CA GLU A 118 11.48 31.26 -0.76
C GLU A 118 11.64 31.16 0.77
N VAL A 119 10.59 30.72 1.46
CA VAL A 119 10.55 30.54 2.91
C VAL A 119 10.76 29.08 3.25
N GLY A 120 11.85 28.78 3.95
CA GLY A 120 12.10 27.42 4.45
C GLY A 120 11.05 27.00 5.49
N ALA A 121 10.37 25.89 5.26
CA ALA A 121 9.44 25.36 6.23
C ALA A 121 10.13 24.36 7.20
N PRO A 122 9.84 24.44 8.52
CA PRO A 122 10.35 23.46 9.49
C PRO A 122 10.04 22.02 9.08
N ARG A 123 10.96 21.09 9.37
CA ARG A 123 10.78 19.66 9.03
C ARG A 123 9.57 19.01 9.72
N SER A 124 9.11 19.58 10.81
CA SER A 124 7.94 19.11 11.58
C SER A 124 6.60 19.44 10.91
N ILE A 125 6.56 20.35 9.93
CA ILE A 125 5.31 20.69 9.23
C ILE A 125 5.11 19.71 8.10
N THR A 126 3.97 19.00 8.13
CA THR A 126 3.47 18.14 7.07
C THR A 126 2.34 18.81 6.30
N ASP A 127 1.98 18.28 5.14
CA ASP A 127 0.85 18.80 4.36
C ASP A 127 -0.46 18.74 5.16
N GLY A 128 -0.67 17.64 5.90
CA GLY A 128 -1.82 17.48 6.78
C GLY A 128 -1.88 18.57 7.87
N THR A 129 -0.74 18.91 8.49
CA THR A 129 -0.70 19.98 9.50
C THR A 129 -0.88 21.38 8.90
N LEU A 130 -0.47 21.58 7.65
CA LEU A 130 -0.69 22.83 6.92
C LEU A 130 -2.17 23.04 6.58
N LEU A 131 -2.85 21.98 6.17
CA LEU A 131 -4.25 22.02 5.71
C LEU A 131 -5.25 21.87 6.86
N GLY A 132 -4.94 21.06 7.88
CA GLY A 132 -5.86 20.69 8.94
C GLY A 132 -6.65 21.86 9.55
N PRO A 133 -6.02 22.98 9.93
CA PRO A 133 -6.74 24.12 10.50
C PRO A 133 -7.68 24.86 9.53
N ARG A 134 -7.61 24.54 8.24
CA ARG A 134 -8.34 25.22 7.16
C ARG A 134 -9.39 24.36 6.51
N THR A 135 -9.50 23.08 6.92
CA THR A 135 -10.43 22.11 6.35
C THR A 135 -11.44 21.65 7.38
N GLY A 136 -12.72 21.76 7.05
CA GLY A 136 -13.82 21.16 7.80
C GLY A 136 -14.08 19.73 7.34
N TRP A 137 -14.88 18.99 8.10
CA TRP A 137 -15.29 17.62 7.73
C TRP A 137 -15.90 17.61 6.32
N GLY A 138 -15.44 16.69 5.49
CA GLY A 138 -15.88 16.52 4.12
C GLY A 138 -15.20 17.45 3.11
N ASP A 139 -14.45 18.45 3.56
CA ASP A 139 -13.72 19.33 2.64
C ASP A 139 -12.59 18.58 1.94
N ARG A 140 -12.40 18.88 0.66
CA ARG A 140 -11.32 18.39 -0.20
C ARG A 140 -10.44 19.54 -0.67
N SER A 141 -9.14 19.35 -0.70
CA SER A 141 -8.22 20.28 -1.36
C SER A 141 -8.36 20.25 -2.88
N ALA A 142 -7.76 21.20 -3.57
CA ALA A 142 -7.44 21.04 -4.98
C ALA A 142 -6.60 19.79 -5.22
N ALA A 143 -6.57 19.30 -6.48
CA ALA A 143 -5.66 18.25 -6.89
C ALA A 143 -4.29 18.84 -7.27
N PHE A 144 -3.24 18.08 -7.00
CA PHE A 144 -1.87 18.39 -7.33
C PHE A 144 -1.24 17.20 -8.05
N VAL A 145 -0.45 17.46 -9.08
CA VAL A 145 0.35 16.41 -9.73
C VAL A 145 1.63 16.23 -8.92
N CYS A 146 2.00 14.99 -8.68
CA CYS A 146 3.25 14.69 -7.98
C CYS A 146 4.43 15.05 -8.87
N ALA A 147 5.31 15.92 -8.37
CA ALA A 147 6.54 16.33 -9.05
C ALA A 147 7.70 16.13 -8.07
N ARG A 148 8.39 15.02 -8.18
CA ARG A 148 9.58 14.69 -7.39
C ARG A 148 10.78 14.48 -8.29
N GLU A 149 11.92 15.04 -7.89
CA GLU A 149 13.21 14.85 -8.52
C GLU A 149 13.98 13.77 -7.75
N ASP A 150 13.52 12.54 -7.78
CA ASP A 150 14.26 11.45 -7.16
C ASP A 150 14.77 10.45 -8.21
N ALA A 151 15.79 9.70 -7.82
CA ALA A 151 16.54 8.80 -8.67
C ALA A 151 15.75 7.53 -9.09
N VAL A 152 14.44 7.50 -8.85
CA VAL A 152 13.61 6.37 -9.25
C VAL A 152 13.32 6.48 -10.74
N GLU A 153 13.77 5.49 -11.49
CA GLU A 153 13.60 5.41 -12.92
C GLU A 153 12.14 5.58 -13.35
N GLN A 154 11.94 6.22 -14.54
CA GLN A 154 10.69 6.31 -15.31
C GLN A 154 9.71 7.44 -14.99
N ARG A 155 10.01 8.39 -14.08
CA ARG A 155 9.10 9.53 -13.83
C ARG A 155 7.63 9.12 -13.62
N TYR A 156 7.39 7.92 -13.07
CA TYR A 156 6.05 7.39 -12.88
C TYR A 156 5.20 8.29 -11.97
N TYR A 157 5.84 9.07 -11.11
CA TYR A 157 5.19 10.06 -10.25
C TYR A 157 4.35 11.07 -11.03
N GLU A 158 4.75 11.43 -12.26
CA GLU A 158 3.99 12.34 -13.10
C GLU A 158 2.61 11.79 -13.49
N ARG A 159 2.40 10.48 -13.33
CA ARG A 159 1.12 9.80 -13.54
C ARG A 159 0.24 9.76 -12.29
N VAL A 160 0.76 10.25 -11.15
CA VAL A 160 0.05 10.32 -9.87
C VAL A 160 -0.35 11.76 -9.58
N ALA A 161 -1.63 11.97 -9.35
CA ALA A 161 -2.15 13.17 -8.73
C ALA A 161 -2.56 12.86 -7.28
N PHE A 162 -2.57 13.88 -6.43
CA PHE A 162 -3.01 13.71 -5.06
C PHE A 162 -3.91 14.86 -4.61
N ALA A 163 -4.77 14.58 -3.64
CA ALA A 163 -5.59 15.55 -2.93
C ALA A 163 -5.66 15.17 -1.45
N TYR A 164 -6.14 16.07 -0.64
CA TYR A 164 -6.39 15.83 0.78
C TYR A 164 -7.89 15.91 1.05
N LEU A 165 -8.43 14.95 1.79
CA LEU A 165 -9.84 14.88 2.17
C LEU A 165 -9.96 14.82 3.70
N LYS A 166 -10.77 15.68 4.28
CA LYS A 166 -11.07 15.66 5.70
C LYS A 166 -12.15 14.64 6.01
N THR A 167 -11.76 13.46 6.48
CA THR A 167 -12.64 12.30 6.70
C THR A 167 -13.23 12.24 8.11
N THR A 168 -12.65 12.98 9.06
CA THR A 168 -13.10 13.04 10.45
C THR A 168 -13.23 14.49 10.92
N ALA A 169 -14.07 14.76 11.92
CA ALA A 169 -14.19 16.09 12.50
C ALA A 169 -12.89 16.56 13.17
N GLU A 170 -12.23 15.64 13.84
CA GLU A 170 -10.94 15.83 14.50
C GLU A 170 -9.83 15.15 13.67
N GLY A 171 -8.57 15.40 13.98
CA GLY A 171 -7.45 14.82 13.27
C GLY A 171 -7.01 15.62 12.02
N LEU A 172 -6.16 15.05 11.24
CA LEU A 172 -5.62 15.64 10.01
C LEU A 172 -6.38 15.09 8.78
N PRO A 173 -6.41 15.82 7.65
CA PRO A 173 -6.98 15.28 6.43
C PRO A 173 -6.15 14.10 5.90
N ALA A 174 -6.83 13.07 5.43
CA ALA A 174 -6.22 11.94 4.75
C ALA A 174 -5.72 12.35 3.36
N ARG A 175 -4.64 11.72 2.90
CA ARG A 175 -4.14 11.90 1.54
C ARG A 175 -4.77 10.85 0.63
N LEU A 176 -5.26 11.30 -0.51
CA LEU A 176 -5.75 10.48 -1.60
C LEU A 176 -4.79 10.59 -2.77
N ASP A 177 -4.15 9.50 -3.13
CA ASP A 177 -3.40 9.41 -4.39
C ASP A 177 -4.30 8.79 -5.46
N VAL A 178 -4.35 9.39 -6.64
CA VAL A 178 -5.15 8.91 -7.76
C VAL A 178 -4.34 8.92 -9.06
N PRO A 179 -4.66 8.06 -10.04
CA PRO A 179 -4.10 8.21 -11.38
C PRO A 179 -4.45 9.60 -11.94
N ARG A 180 -3.49 10.21 -12.63
CA ARG A 180 -3.63 11.57 -13.16
C ARG A 180 -4.86 11.74 -14.07
N TRP A 181 -5.22 10.71 -14.85
CA TRP A 181 -6.39 10.73 -15.71
C TRP A 181 -7.71 11.01 -14.94
N VAL A 182 -7.80 10.55 -13.67
CA VAL A 182 -8.98 10.79 -12.81
C VAL A 182 -9.20 12.29 -12.59
N VAL A 183 -8.13 13.07 -12.51
CA VAL A 183 -8.21 14.53 -12.40
C VAL A 183 -8.48 15.17 -13.75
N GLU A 184 -7.81 14.72 -14.81
CA GLU A 184 -7.92 15.26 -16.16
C GLU A 184 -9.33 15.07 -16.75
N GLU A 185 -10.02 14.00 -16.39
CA GLU A 185 -11.39 13.71 -16.83
C GLU A 185 -12.47 14.19 -15.85
N GLY A 186 -12.09 14.87 -14.76
CA GLY A 186 -13.03 15.43 -13.79
C GLY A 186 -13.69 14.42 -12.86
N GLU A 187 -13.14 13.20 -12.76
CA GLU A 187 -13.68 12.12 -11.93
C GLU A 187 -13.31 12.24 -10.43
N LEU A 188 -12.42 13.16 -10.07
CA LEU A 188 -11.91 13.27 -8.70
C LEU A 188 -13.00 13.53 -7.66
N ASP A 189 -14.01 14.34 -7.99
CA ASP A 189 -15.11 14.62 -7.06
C ASP A 189 -15.94 13.37 -6.78
N ARG A 190 -16.22 12.56 -7.81
CA ARG A 190 -16.88 11.27 -7.64
C ARG A 190 -16.06 10.31 -6.79
N VAL A 191 -14.75 10.24 -7.02
CA VAL A 191 -13.85 9.40 -6.21
C VAL A 191 -13.85 9.87 -4.75
N ALA A 192 -13.72 11.18 -4.51
CA ALA A 192 -13.73 11.74 -3.16
C ALA A 192 -15.08 11.50 -2.45
N ASP A 193 -16.21 11.55 -3.17
CA ASP A 193 -17.53 11.26 -2.61
C ASP A 193 -17.67 9.79 -2.21
N VAL A 194 -17.14 8.87 -3.02
CA VAL A 194 -17.09 7.44 -2.66
C VAL A 194 -16.22 7.24 -1.42
N VAL A 195 -15.01 7.81 -1.37
CA VAL A 195 -14.13 7.72 -0.19
C VAL A 195 -14.82 8.29 1.05
N ARG A 196 -15.51 9.43 0.91
CA ARG A 196 -16.25 10.05 2.02
C ARG A 196 -17.37 9.13 2.51
N ALA A 197 -18.13 8.52 1.59
CA ALA A 197 -19.18 7.58 1.96
C ALA A 197 -18.63 6.35 2.68
N GLU A 198 -17.54 5.78 2.20
CA GLU A 198 -16.82 4.67 2.84
C GLU A 198 -16.33 5.04 4.26
N CYS A 199 -15.78 6.26 4.43
CA CYS A 199 -15.35 6.74 5.74
C CYS A 199 -16.53 7.03 6.69
N VAL A 200 -17.71 7.40 6.19
CA VAL A 200 -18.92 7.52 7.02
C VAL A 200 -19.34 6.16 7.56
N VAL A 201 -19.31 5.12 6.73
CA VAL A 201 -19.66 3.75 7.14
C VAL A 201 -18.59 3.18 8.08
N GLY A 202 -17.31 3.40 7.79
CA GLY A 202 -16.17 2.91 8.56
C GLY A 202 -15.72 3.83 9.71
N ASN A 203 -16.59 4.75 10.14
CA ASN A 203 -16.32 5.64 11.30
C ASN A 203 -15.00 6.43 11.20
N GLY A 204 -14.70 6.96 10.01
CA GLY A 204 -13.53 7.82 9.73
C GLY A 204 -12.44 7.16 8.89
N TYR A 205 -12.51 5.85 8.67
CA TYR A 205 -11.62 5.08 7.78
C TYR A 205 -12.44 4.37 6.69
N PRO A 206 -11.93 4.16 5.46
CA PRO A 206 -12.69 3.49 4.41
C PRO A 206 -13.10 2.07 4.81
N TYR A 207 -14.40 1.80 4.86
CA TYR A 207 -14.97 0.52 5.27
C TYR A 207 -14.49 -0.65 4.39
N ALA A 208 -14.29 -0.40 3.09
CA ALA A 208 -13.75 -1.39 2.16
C ALA A 208 -12.35 -1.87 2.59
N LEU A 209 -11.46 -0.96 3.02
CA LEU A 209 -10.11 -1.30 3.50
C LEU A 209 -10.18 -2.02 4.85
N GLU A 210 -10.97 -1.52 5.80
CA GLU A 210 -11.17 -2.17 7.10
C GLU A 210 -11.68 -3.61 6.94
N THR A 211 -12.65 -3.81 6.03
CA THR A 211 -13.21 -5.14 5.75
C THR A 211 -12.17 -6.06 5.10
N ALA A 212 -11.39 -5.55 4.15
CA ALA A 212 -10.32 -6.30 3.51
C ALA A 212 -9.28 -6.77 4.54
N ASP A 213 -8.84 -5.89 5.42
CA ASP A 213 -7.92 -6.21 6.52
C ASP A 213 -8.51 -7.27 7.46
N ALA A 214 -9.77 -7.13 7.84
CA ALA A 214 -10.43 -8.09 8.71
C ALA A 214 -10.51 -9.51 8.10
N VAL A 215 -10.64 -9.61 6.78
CA VAL A 215 -10.68 -10.89 6.04
C VAL A 215 -9.27 -11.45 5.79
N ALA A 216 -8.26 -10.58 5.64
CA ALA A 216 -6.88 -10.98 5.37
C ALA A 216 -6.16 -11.60 6.58
N VAL A 217 -6.78 -11.62 7.76
CA VAL A 217 -6.17 -12.16 8.98
C VAL A 217 -6.04 -13.68 8.91
N ILE A 218 -4.80 -14.18 9.05
CA ILE A 218 -4.54 -15.62 9.24
C ILE A 218 -5.00 -16.02 10.64
N THR A 219 -6.12 -16.72 10.70
CA THR A 219 -6.69 -17.19 11.98
C THR A 219 -5.82 -18.30 12.60
N ARG A 220 -6.05 -18.59 13.88
CA ARG A 220 -5.42 -19.73 14.54
C ARG A 220 -5.77 -21.05 13.82
N ARG A 221 -7.00 -21.20 13.33
CA ARG A 221 -7.47 -22.37 12.57
C ARG A 221 -6.73 -22.54 11.26
N ASP A 222 -6.46 -21.44 10.54
CA ASP A 222 -5.69 -21.45 9.30
C ASP A 222 -4.25 -21.87 9.55
N ARG A 223 -3.63 -21.35 10.61
CA ARG A 223 -2.28 -21.78 11.04
C ARG A 223 -2.24 -23.27 11.39
N GLU A 224 -3.23 -23.75 12.14
CA GLU A 224 -3.31 -25.19 12.50
C GLU A 224 -3.55 -26.07 11.26
N ARG A 225 -4.30 -25.58 10.26
CA ARG A 225 -4.48 -26.25 8.99
C ARG A 225 -3.20 -26.27 8.16
N PHE A 226 -2.52 -25.15 8.08
CA PHE A 226 -1.22 -25.04 7.40
C PHE A 226 -0.19 -26.01 8.00
N TYR A 227 -0.04 -26.03 9.33
CA TYR A 227 0.88 -26.95 9.99
C TYR A 227 0.55 -28.42 9.73
N ARG A 228 -0.72 -28.79 9.68
CA ARG A 228 -1.12 -30.16 9.33
C ARG A 228 -0.78 -30.52 7.88
N MET A 229 -1.01 -29.61 6.94
CA MET A 229 -0.63 -29.81 5.53
C MET A 229 0.88 -29.96 5.39
N PHE A 230 1.64 -29.12 6.08
CA PHE A 230 3.09 -29.16 6.07
C PHE A 230 3.66 -30.44 6.71
N GLN A 231 3.04 -30.93 7.79
CA GLN A 231 3.38 -32.22 8.38
C GLN A 231 3.11 -33.39 7.42
N GLY A 232 1.95 -33.39 6.79
CA GLY A 232 1.62 -34.43 5.79
C GLY A 232 2.61 -34.45 4.63
N PHE A 233 2.95 -33.29 4.10
CA PHE A 233 3.98 -33.17 3.06
C PHE A 233 5.34 -33.70 3.51
N ALA A 234 5.78 -33.34 4.72
CA ALA A 234 7.06 -33.78 5.24
C ALA A 234 7.09 -35.31 5.49
N GLU A 235 5.99 -35.91 5.95
CA GLU A 235 5.84 -37.36 6.10
C GLU A 235 5.91 -38.07 4.74
N GLU A 236 5.26 -37.54 3.69
CA GLU A 236 5.31 -38.05 2.33
C GLU A 236 6.74 -38.00 1.73
N GLU A 237 7.47 -36.93 1.99
CA GLU A 237 8.84 -36.73 1.49
C GLU A 237 9.92 -37.31 2.42
N GLY A 238 9.55 -37.94 3.52
CA GLY A 238 10.49 -38.57 4.47
C GLY A 238 11.36 -37.54 5.25
N LEU A 239 10.88 -36.29 5.41
CA LEU A 239 11.57 -35.22 6.09
C LEU A 239 11.25 -35.23 7.59
N GLU A 240 12.27 -35.24 8.46
CA GLU A 240 12.09 -35.03 9.90
C GLU A 240 11.88 -33.54 10.23
N LEU A 241 10.63 -33.15 10.52
CA LEU A 241 10.34 -31.80 11.01
C LEU A 241 10.68 -31.66 12.49
N ARG A 242 11.70 -30.88 12.81
CA ARG A 242 12.00 -30.48 14.18
C ARG A 242 11.31 -29.17 14.52
N PHE A 243 10.17 -29.22 15.19
CA PHE A 243 9.55 -28.03 15.75
C PHE A 243 10.33 -27.54 16.97
N ASP A 244 10.71 -26.27 16.99
CA ASP A 244 11.45 -25.69 18.10
C ASP A 244 10.64 -25.76 19.40
N SER A 245 11.16 -26.45 20.39
CA SER A 245 10.50 -26.76 21.66
C SER A 245 10.13 -25.54 22.51
N LYS A 246 10.63 -24.33 22.18
CA LYS A 246 10.28 -23.06 22.84
C LYS A 246 8.79 -22.70 22.72
N THR A 247 8.15 -23.06 21.62
CA THR A 247 6.73 -22.79 21.38
C THR A 247 5.83 -23.71 22.21
N VAL A 248 6.27 -24.96 22.42
CA VAL A 248 5.57 -25.96 23.23
C VAL A 248 5.69 -25.65 24.73
N SER A 249 6.85 -25.19 25.20
CA SER A 249 7.12 -24.86 26.60
C SER A 249 6.32 -23.66 27.10
N LYS A 250 6.07 -22.62 26.26
CA LYS A 250 5.22 -21.48 26.62
C LYS A 250 3.74 -21.87 26.77
N ARG A 251 3.27 -22.91 26.10
CA ARG A 251 1.90 -23.42 26.20
C ARG A 251 1.65 -24.14 27.54
N ARG A 252 2.63 -24.89 28.06
CA ARG A 252 2.53 -25.61 29.36
C ARG A 252 2.54 -24.69 30.59
N ARG A 253 3.06 -23.45 30.47
CA ARG A 253 3.10 -22.48 31.59
C ARG A 253 1.87 -21.57 31.66
N ARG A 254 0.91 -21.68 30.73
CA ARG A 254 -0.31 -20.87 30.67
C ARG A 254 -1.59 -21.71 30.76
N ALA A 255 -1.48 -23.00 30.98
CA ALA A 255 -2.52 -23.93 31.38
C ALA A 255 -2.36 -24.26 32.88
#